data_e2b69391edff8b0d9ae38e57721d7181
#
_entry.id   e2b69391edff8b0d9ae38e57721d7181
#
_cell.length_a   1.000
_cell.length_b   1.000
_cell.length_c   1.000
_cell.angle_alpha   90.00
_cell.angle_beta   90.00
_cell.angle_gamma   90.00
#
_symmetry.space_group_name_H-M   'P 1'
#
loop_
_entity.id
_entity.type
_entity.pdbx_description
1 polymer ?
#
loop_
_entity_poly.entity_id
_entity_poly.type
_entity_poly.pdbx_seq_one_letter_code
_entity_poly.pdbx_strand_id
1 'polypeptide(L)'
;MSEKTTYEAIDGRIAPESLTADTSAGLEVVDGHAVKAPGDYENPDLLYEMLIARIRRYHPSTDVSMIEKAYQLAKKAHGGQCRKSGEPYIVHPLWVAIILADLEMDKETIVSGMLHDVVEDTEVSEEDIKREFGEEVALLVDGVTKLGRLSYSSDKLEVQAEN
;
A
#
# COMPACT_ATOMS: atom_id res chain seq x y z
N MET A 1 -9.67 11.11 -26.46
CA MET A 1 -10.60 10.49 -25.48
C MET A 1 -9.80 9.55 -24.63
N SER A 2 -9.65 9.86 -23.35
CA SER A 2 -9.00 8.93 -22.42
C SER A 2 -10.00 7.86 -22.05
N GLU A 3 -9.82 6.64 -22.55
CA GLU A 3 -10.54 5.49 -22.04
C GLU A 3 -10.11 5.25 -20.59
N LYS A 4 -11.09 5.35 -19.69
CA LYS A 4 -10.86 4.99 -18.28
C LYS A 4 -10.67 3.48 -18.22
N THR A 5 -9.47 3.07 -17.87
CA THR A 5 -9.21 1.67 -17.55
C THR A 5 -10.00 1.32 -16.28
N THR A 6 -10.99 0.48 -16.43
CA THR A 6 -11.72 -0.07 -15.30
C THR A 6 -10.96 -1.26 -14.72
N TYR A 7 -10.95 -1.38 -13.42
CA TYR A 7 -10.30 -2.48 -12.72
C TYR A 7 -11.33 -3.30 -11.97
N GLU A 8 -11.25 -4.60 -12.08
CA GLU A 8 -12.09 -5.54 -11.33
C GLU A 8 -11.23 -6.26 -10.29
N ALA A 9 -11.81 -6.51 -9.12
CA ALA A 9 -11.13 -7.23 -8.06
C ALA A 9 -11.17 -8.74 -8.33
N ILE A 10 -10.01 -9.34 -8.46
CA ILE A 10 -9.85 -10.80 -8.58
C ILE A 10 -8.98 -11.26 -7.41
N ASP A 11 -9.52 -12.11 -6.56
CA ASP A 11 -8.83 -12.66 -5.37
C ASP A 11 -8.14 -11.62 -4.49
N GLY A 12 -8.84 -10.51 -4.21
CA GLY A 12 -8.31 -9.41 -3.42
C GLY A 12 -7.31 -8.52 -4.15
N ARG A 13 -7.08 -8.74 -5.44
CA ARG A 13 -6.25 -7.91 -6.31
C ARG A 13 -7.12 -7.25 -7.36
N ILE A 14 -6.75 -6.04 -7.75
CA ILE A 14 -7.39 -5.36 -8.86
C ILE A 14 -6.64 -5.70 -10.14
N ALA A 15 -7.39 -6.22 -11.11
CA ALA A 15 -6.87 -6.47 -12.44
C ALA A 15 -7.61 -5.56 -13.45
N PRO A 16 -7.00 -5.17 -14.54
CA PRO A 16 -7.66 -4.40 -15.59
C PRO A 16 -8.77 -5.25 -16.24
N GLU A 17 -9.98 -4.68 -16.28
CA GLU A 17 -11.20 -5.34 -16.76
C GLU A 17 -11.21 -5.65 -18.25
N SER A 18 -10.45 -4.91 -19.01
CA SER A 18 -10.25 -5.18 -20.44
C SER A 18 -8.91 -4.64 -20.91
N LEU A 19 -8.07 -5.53 -21.38
CA LEU A 19 -6.97 -5.19 -22.25
C LEU A 19 -7.54 -5.06 -23.67
N THR A 20 -7.99 -3.87 -24.04
CA THR A 20 -8.26 -3.62 -25.46
C THR A 20 -6.95 -3.60 -26.24
N ALA A 21 -7.01 -3.94 -27.50
CA ALA A 21 -5.84 -4.14 -28.36
C ALA A 21 -4.89 -2.93 -28.48
N ASP A 22 -5.26 -1.79 -27.92
CA ASP A 22 -4.46 -0.55 -27.94
C ASP A 22 -3.58 -0.38 -26.68
N THR A 23 -3.75 -1.24 -25.68
CA THR A 23 -2.93 -1.25 -24.46
C THR A 23 -1.61 -2.02 -24.64
N SER A 24 -1.36 -2.57 -25.80
CA SER A 24 -0.10 -3.27 -26.10
C SER A 24 1.13 -2.35 -26.12
N ALA A 25 0.94 -1.05 -26.13
CA ALA A 25 2.03 -0.07 -26.19
C ALA A 25 2.73 0.20 -24.83
N GLY A 26 2.28 -0.39 -23.75
CA GLY A 26 2.79 -0.08 -22.41
C GLY A 26 3.11 -1.26 -21.51
N LEU A 27 2.98 -2.49 -22.00
CA LEU A 27 3.25 -3.69 -21.19
C LEU A 27 4.50 -4.39 -21.71
N GLU A 28 5.56 -4.34 -20.94
CA GLU A 28 6.69 -5.25 -21.12
C GLU A 28 6.42 -6.54 -20.35
N VAL A 29 6.64 -7.67 -20.99
CA VAL A 29 6.53 -8.98 -20.34
C VAL A 29 7.92 -9.40 -19.90
N VAL A 30 8.16 -9.44 -18.61
CA VAL A 30 9.40 -9.95 -18.02
C VAL A 30 9.05 -11.21 -17.24
N ASP A 31 9.70 -12.32 -17.55
CA ASP A 31 9.50 -13.61 -16.92
C ASP A 31 8.03 -14.13 -16.92
N GLY A 32 7.30 -13.82 -17.99
CA GLY A 32 5.90 -14.25 -18.12
C GLY A 32 4.90 -13.40 -17.35
N HIS A 33 5.33 -12.33 -16.70
CA HIS A 33 4.47 -11.38 -16.01
C HIS A 33 4.42 -10.05 -16.78
N ALA A 34 3.20 -9.53 -16.95
CA ALA A 34 3.02 -8.21 -17.53
C ALA A 34 3.48 -7.12 -16.54
N VAL A 35 4.47 -6.34 -16.93
CA VAL A 35 4.99 -5.22 -16.14
C VAL A 35 4.56 -3.92 -16.81
N LYS A 36 4.07 -2.97 -16.05
CA LYS A 36 3.72 -1.65 -16.58
C LYS A 36 4.96 -0.92 -17.09
N ALA A 37 4.81 -0.21 -18.20
CA ALA A 37 5.86 0.66 -18.70
C ALA A 37 6.23 1.76 -17.68
N PRO A 38 7.49 2.22 -17.67
CA PRO A 38 7.90 3.32 -16.81
C PRO A 38 7.03 4.57 -17.06
N GLY A 39 6.38 5.06 -16.01
CA GLY A 39 5.51 6.23 -16.06
C GLY A 39 4.01 5.95 -16.14
N ASP A 40 3.60 4.69 -16.32
CA ASP A 40 2.18 4.29 -16.35
C ASP A 40 1.76 3.64 -15.02
N TYR A 41 1.93 4.40 -13.95
CA TYR A 41 1.59 3.94 -12.60
C TYR A 41 0.22 4.42 -12.17
N GLU A 42 -0.36 3.68 -11.23
CA GLU A 42 -1.65 4.02 -10.64
C GLU A 42 -1.57 5.36 -9.90
N ASN A 43 -2.61 6.17 -10.10
CA ASN A 43 -2.71 7.46 -9.41
C ASN A 43 -3.01 7.22 -7.92
N PRO A 44 -2.15 7.68 -7.00
CA PRO A 44 -2.36 7.51 -5.56
C PRO A 44 -3.69 8.07 -5.06
N ASP A 45 -4.14 9.19 -5.57
CA ASP A 45 -5.41 9.80 -5.14
C ASP A 45 -6.62 8.94 -5.53
N LEU A 46 -6.58 8.28 -6.68
CA LEU A 46 -7.61 7.32 -7.09
C LEU A 46 -7.61 6.06 -6.22
N LEU A 47 -6.44 5.57 -5.85
CA LEU A 47 -6.31 4.45 -4.91
C LEU A 47 -6.85 4.82 -3.53
N TYR A 48 -6.60 6.02 -3.07
CA TYR A 48 -7.14 6.53 -1.82
C TYR A 48 -8.68 6.59 -1.86
N GLU A 49 -9.26 7.12 -2.92
CA GLU A 49 -10.72 7.15 -3.10
C GLU A 49 -11.31 5.73 -3.08
N MET A 50 -10.66 4.78 -3.72
CA MET A 50 -11.06 3.38 -3.71
C MET A 50 -10.99 2.78 -2.29
N LEU A 51 -9.95 3.09 -1.54
CA LEU A 51 -9.82 2.69 -0.14
C LEU A 51 -11.01 3.17 0.69
N ILE A 52 -11.34 4.45 0.59
CA ILE A 52 -12.48 5.04 1.33
C ILE A 52 -13.80 4.38 0.92
N ALA A 53 -14.02 4.15 -0.37
CA ALA A 53 -15.21 3.47 -0.87
C ALA A 53 -15.33 2.05 -0.28
N ARG A 54 -14.24 1.32 -0.16
CA ARG A 54 -14.20 -0.03 0.45
C ARG A 54 -14.54 -0.01 1.92
N ILE A 55 -13.98 0.92 2.68
CA ILE A 55 -14.27 1.09 4.11
C ILE A 55 -15.75 1.41 4.32
N ARG A 56 -16.32 2.30 3.52
CA ARG A 56 -17.73 2.69 3.65
C ARG A 56 -18.72 1.57 3.33
N ARG A 57 -18.32 0.53 2.63
CA ARG A 57 -19.16 -0.64 2.39
C ARG A 57 -19.50 -1.39 3.67
N TYR A 58 -18.52 -1.61 4.55
CA TYR A 58 -18.74 -2.33 5.81
C TYR A 58 -18.88 -1.41 7.02
N HIS A 59 -18.49 -0.16 6.89
CA HIS A 59 -18.55 0.83 7.97
C HIS A 59 -18.97 2.20 7.45
N PRO A 60 -20.28 2.36 7.08
CA PRO A 60 -20.77 3.58 6.40
C PRO A 60 -20.57 4.87 7.18
N SER A 61 -20.59 4.81 8.51
CA SER A 61 -20.50 5.95 9.43
C SER A 61 -19.11 6.18 10.00
N THR A 62 -18.10 5.44 9.56
CA THR A 62 -16.72 5.60 10.05
C THR A 62 -16.20 7.01 9.77
N ASP A 63 -15.62 7.62 10.79
CA ASP A 63 -14.83 8.83 10.65
C ASP A 63 -13.51 8.49 9.94
N VAL A 64 -13.36 8.97 8.72
CA VAL A 64 -12.18 8.71 7.89
C VAL A 64 -11.06 9.73 8.07
N SER A 65 -11.20 10.68 9.00
CA SER A 65 -10.23 11.75 9.20
C SER A 65 -8.85 11.23 9.60
N MET A 66 -8.78 10.19 10.41
CA MET A 66 -7.52 9.54 10.80
C MET A 66 -6.85 8.87 9.59
N ILE A 67 -7.63 8.24 8.73
CA ILE A 67 -7.14 7.59 7.50
C ILE A 67 -6.61 8.63 6.52
N GLU A 68 -7.33 9.72 6.34
CA GLU A 68 -6.87 10.84 5.51
C GLU A 68 -5.58 11.44 6.03
N LYS A 69 -5.48 11.66 7.35
CA LYS A 69 -4.27 12.16 8.00
C LYS A 69 -3.09 11.23 7.76
N ALA A 70 -3.29 9.91 7.87
CA ALA A 70 -2.28 8.91 7.59
C ALA A 70 -1.84 8.93 6.12
N TYR A 71 -2.78 9.05 5.19
CA TYR A 71 -2.49 9.19 3.77
C TYR A 71 -1.65 10.42 3.46
N GLN A 72 -2.02 11.59 4.00
CA GLN A 72 -1.26 12.82 3.80
C GLN A 72 0.15 12.73 4.39
N LEU A 73 0.30 12.13 5.56
CA LEU A 73 1.60 11.91 6.17
C LEU A 73 2.47 10.97 5.32
N ALA A 74 1.93 9.85 4.90
CA ALA A 74 2.65 8.88 4.08
C ALA A 74 3.05 9.47 2.72
N LYS A 75 2.14 10.20 2.09
CA LYS A 75 2.38 10.90 0.82
C LYS A 75 3.51 11.92 0.94
N LYS A 76 3.50 12.72 2.01
CA LYS A 76 4.55 13.70 2.29
C LYS A 76 5.88 13.04 2.62
N ALA A 77 5.87 12.02 3.48
CA ALA A 77 7.07 11.35 3.94
C ALA A 77 7.77 10.57 2.81
N HIS A 78 7.01 9.90 1.96
CA HIS A 78 7.53 9.19 0.78
C HIS A 78 7.67 10.08 -0.46
N GLY A 79 7.39 11.37 -0.35
CA GLY A 79 7.37 12.31 -1.46
C GLY A 79 8.63 12.23 -2.32
N GLY A 80 8.46 11.96 -3.61
CA GLY A 80 9.54 11.80 -4.57
C GLY A 80 10.28 10.47 -4.51
N GLN A 81 10.02 9.61 -3.54
CA GLN A 81 10.62 8.27 -3.49
C GLN A 81 9.93 7.33 -4.48
N CYS A 82 10.74 6.57 -5.19
CA CYS A 82 10.29 5.53 -6.10
C CYS A 82 10.88 4.18 -5.71
N ARG A 83 10.14 3.10 -5.96
CA ARG A 83 10.65 1.73 -5.86
C ARG A 83 11.64 1.46 -7.02
N LYS A 84 12.38 0.36 -6.94
CA LYS A 84 13.32 -0.05 -8.01
C LYS A 84 12.64 -0.16 -9.39
N SER A 85 11.35 -0.47 -9.42
CA SER A 85 10.52 -0.50 -10.62
C SER A 85 10.22 0.89 -11.20
N GLY A 86 10.53 1.99 -10.47
CA GLY A 86 10.15 3.36 -10.81
C GLY A 86 8.77 3.78 -10.31
N GLU A 87 7.99 2.86 -9.72
CA GLU A 87 6.68 3.13 -9.15
C GLU A 87 6.78 4.06 -7.94
N PRO A 88 5.90 5.10 -7.81
CA PRO A 88 5.85 5.92 -6.60
C PRO A 88 5.67 5.08 -5.34
N TYR A 89 6.49 5.34 -4.33
CA TYR A 89 6.51 4.52 -3.12
C TYR A 89 5.17 4.47 -2.38
N ILE A 90 4.40 5.56 -2.41
CA ILE A 90 3.09 5.68 -1.75
C ILE A 90 2.05 4.65 -2.26
N VAL A 91 2.19 4.14 -3.46
CA VAL A 91 1.27 3.16 -4.04
C VAL A 91 1.24 1.86 -3.22
N HIS A 92 2.39 1.41 -2.75
CA HIS A 92 2.48 0.19 -1.94
C HIS A 92 1.69 0.27 -0.61
N PRO A 93 1.88 1.26 0.27
CA PRO A 93 1.08 1.37 1.48
C PRO A 93 -0.42 1.57 1.22
N LEU A 94 -0.80 2.20 0.12
CA LEU A 94 -2.21 2.29 -0.28
C LEU A 94 -2.80 0.93 -0.61
N TRP A 95 -2.07 0.08 -1.33
CA TRP A 95 -2.51 -1.29 -1.61
C TRP A 95 -2.61 -2.14 -0.35
N VAL A 96 -1.67 -2.01 0.57
CA VAL A 96 -1.74 -2.68 1.87
C VAL A 96 -3.02 -2.27 2.61
N ALA A 97 -3.33 -0.99 2.64
CA ALA A 97 -4.54 -0.47 3.27
C ALA A 97 -5.82 -0.99 2.60
N ILE A 98 -5.84 -1.07 1.25
CA ILE A 98 -6.97 -1.62 0.49
C ILE A 98 -7.19 -3.10 0.81
N ILE A 99 -6.14 -3.88 0.89
CA ILE A 99 -6.22 -5.30 1.26
C ILE A 99 -6.80 -5.45 2.68
N LEU A 100 -6.36 -4.63 3.62
CA LEU A 100 -6.88 -4.63 4.99
C LEU A 100 -8.36 -4.22 5.03
N ALA A 101 -8.77 -3.26 4.21
CA ALA A 101 -10.18 -2.88 4.07
C ALA A 101 -11.02 -4.01 3.47
N ASP A 102 -10.50 -4.75 2.50
CA ASP A 102 -11.17 -5.92 1.94
C ASP A 102 -11.35 -7.04 2.98
N LEU A 103 -10.47 -7.11 3.97
CA LEU A 103 -10.59 -7.99 5.14
C LEU A 103 -11.47 -7.41 6.25
N GLU A 104 -12.11 -6.27 6.01
CA GLU A 104 -13.00 -5.58 6.96
C GLU A 104 -12.33 -5.25 8.30
N MET A 105 -11.05 -4.87 8.26
CA MET A 105 -10.30 -4.47 9.45
C MET A 105 -10.71 -3.10 9.96
N ASP A 106 -10.41 -2.83 11.23
CA ASP A 106 -10.67 -1.54 11.86
C ASP A 106 -9.76 -0.42 11.32
N LYS A 107 -10.13 0.82 11.59
CA LYS A 107 -9.39 1.99 11.08
C LYS A 107 -7.96 2.05 11.62
N GLU A 108 -7.73 1.63 12.87
CA GLU A 108 -6.41 1.61 13.48
C GLU A 108 -5.46 0.64 12.75
N THR A 109 -5.97 -0.52 12.38
CA THR A 109 -5.23 -1.53 11.61
C THR A 109 -4.92 -1.01 10.20
N ILE A 110 -5.89 -0.41 9.52
CA ILE A 110 -5.72 0.18 8.18
C ILE A 110 -4.68 1.30 8.20
N VAL A 111 -4.77 2.21 9.17
CA VAL A 111 -3.80 3.29 9.36
C VAL A 111 -2.40 2.74 9.62
N SER A 112 -2.29 1.71 10.44
CA SER A 112 -1.01 1.05 10.73
C SER A 112 -0.39 0.42 9.49
N GLY A 113 -1.19 -0.23 8.64
CA GLY A 113 -0.74 -0.76 7.36
C GLY A 113 -0.24 0.33 6.42
N MET A 114 -0.90 1.48 6.40
CA MET A 114 -0.49 2.63 5.60
C MET A 114 0.81 3.27 6.10
N LEU A 115 1.08 3.25 7.41
CA LEU A 115 2.20 3.93 8.04
C LEU A 115 3.41 3.04 8.35
N HIS A 116 3.31 1.72 8.16
CA HIS A 116 4.37 0.80 8.62
C HIS A 116 5.73 1.08 7.95
N ASP A 117 5.76 1.40 6.65
CA ASP A 117 6.99 1.71 5.94
C ASP A 117 7.48 3.15 6.18
N VAL A 118 6.60 4.04 6.64
CA VAL A 118 6.97 5.44 6.90
C VAL A 118 8.06 5.53 7.97
N VAL A 119 7.94 4.76 9.03
CA VAL A 119 8.92 4.76 10.14
C VAL A 119 10.25 4.13 9.70
N GLU A 120 10.21 3.07 8.88
CA GLU A 120 11.42 2.38 8.41
C GLU A 120 12.18 3.17 7.36
N ASP A 121 11.47 3.81 6.43
CA ASP A 121 12.04 4.34 5.19
C ASP A 121 12.09 5.87 5.14
N THR A 122 11.63 6.55 6.18
CA THR A 122 11.66 8.02 6.27
C THR A 122 12.15 8.49 7.63
N GLU A 123 12.24 9.79 7.81
CA GLU A 123 12.65 10.42 9.08
C GLU A 123 11.56 10.46 10.16
N VAL A 124 10.33 10.02 9.83
CA VAL A 124 9.23 9.97 10.79
C VAL A 124 9.51 8.90 11.84
N SER A 125 9.50 9.29 13.11
CA SER A 125 9.78 8.39 14.24
C SER A 125 8.52 7.72 14.78
N GLU A 126 8.68 6.64 15.53
CA GLU A 126 7.58 6.01 16.29
C GLU A 126 6.91 6.98 17.27
N GLU A 127 7.69 7.87 17.87
CA GLU A 127 7.18 8.94 18.74
C GLU A 127 6.26 9.90 18.00
N ASP A 128 6.59 10.23 16.75
CA ASP A 128 5.73 11.06 15.90
C ASP A 128 4.41 10.35 15.60
N ILE A 129 4.44 9.06 15.31
CA ILE A 129 3.24 8.24 15.07
C ILE A 129 2.38 8.19 16.33
N LYS A 130 2.97 7.96 17.49
CA LYS A 130 2.26 7.93 18.77
C LYS A 130 1.58 9.27 19.08
N ARG A 131 2.28 10.37 18.87
CA ARG A 131 1.75 11.72 19.10
C ARG A 131 0.59 12.05 18.16
N GLU A 132 0.70 11.68 16.88
CA GLU A 132 -0.25 12.04 15.84
C GLU A 132 -1.45 11.09 15.72
N PHE A 133 -1.26 9.80 15.99
CA PHE A 133 -2.27 8.77 15.76
C PHE A 133 -2.66 7.98 17.02
N GLY A 134 -1.94 8.16 18.10
CA GLY A 134 -2.20 7.47 19.34
C GLY A 134 -1.37 6.21 19.57
N GLU A 135 -1.45 5.69 20.76
CA GLU A 135 -0.62 4.55 21.21
C GLU A 135 -0.97 3.25 20.49
N GLU A 136 -2.25 3.00 20.21
CA GLU A 136 -2.69 1.79 19.53
C GLU A 136 -2.08 1.65 18.14
N VAL A 137 -2.14 2.72 17.34
CA VAL A 137 -1.52 2.76 16.01
C VAL A 137 -0.01 2.58 16.11
N ALA A 138 0.64 3.25 17.06
CA ALA A 138 2.08 3.14 17.26
C ALA A 138 2.50 1.71 17.63
N LEU A 139 1.75 1.02 18.49
CA LEU A 139 2.00 -0.37 18.84
C LEU A 139 1.82 -1.32 17.66
N LEU A 140 0.80 -1.10 16.84
CA LEU A 140 0.57 -1.90 15.64
C LEU A 140 1.69 -1.71 14.60
N VAL A 141 2.12 -0.49 14.38
CA VAL A 141 3.26 -0.19 13.48
C VAL A 141 4.53 -0.86 13.97
N ASP A 142 4.85 -0.74 15.24
CA ASP A 142 6.00 -1.39 15.87
C ASP A 142 5.93 -2.91 15.74
N GLY A 143 4.76 -3.50 15.97
CA GLY A 143 4.52 -4.94 15.83
C GLY A 143 4.76 -5.44 14.41
N VAL A 144 4.27 -4.74 13.40
CA VAL A 144 4.49 -5.10 11.99
C VAL A 144 5.98 -5.01 11.64
N THR A 145 6.67 -3.99 12.08
CA THR A 145 8.11 -3.80 11.87
C THR A 145 8.91 -4.96 12.47
N LYS A 146 8.61 -5.35 13.72
CA LYS A 146 9.28 -6.47 14.39
C LYS A 146 9.04 -7.81 13.71
N LEU A 147 7.79 -8.08 13.26
CA LEU A 147 7.46 -9.29 12.51
C LEU A 147 8.23 -9.37 11.19
N GLY A 148 8.35 -8.27 10.47
CA GLY A 148 9.14 -8.20 9.24
C GLY A 148 10.62 -8.57 9.47
N ARG A 149 11.21 -8.07 10.55
CA ARG A 149 12.60 -8.40 10.93
C ARG A 149 12.78 -9.87 11.30
N LEU A 150 11.83 -10.47 12.00
CA LEU A 150 11.86 -11.88 12.36
C LEU A 150 11.81 -12.79 11.14
N SER A 151 10.91 -12.51 10.20
CA SER A 151 10.81 -13.26 8.94
C SER A 151 12.13 -13.22 8.17
N TYR A 152 12.72 -12.03 8.02
CA TYR A 152 14.01 -11.87 7.35
C TYR A 152 15.14 -12.66 8.04
N SER A 153 15.15 -12.68 9.36
CA SER A 153 16.15 -13.44 10.15
C SER A 153 15.99 -14.95 9.99
N SER A 154 14.75 -15.43 9.92
CA SER A 154 14.44 -16.85 9.70
C SER A 154 14.90 -17.31 8.33
N ASP A 155 14.60 -16.57 7.28
CA ASP A 155 15.03 -16.87 5.92
C ASP A 155 16.56 -16.92 5.81
N LYS A 156 17.25 -16.02 6.51
CA LYS A 156 18.70 -15.99 6.54
C LYS A 156 19.30 -17.18 7.28
N LEU A 157 18.64 -17.66 8.34
CA LEU A 157 19.06 -18.86 9.07
C LEU A 157 18.84 -20.13 8.26
N GLU A 158 17.72 -20.23 7.53
CA GLU A 158 17.46 -21.37 6.63
C GLU A 158 18.48 -21.46 5.51
N VAL A 159 18.81 -20.34 4.88
CA VAL A 159 19.85 -20.29 3.82
C VAL A 159 21.22 -20.72 4.37
N GLN A 160 21.56 -20.37 5.60
CA GLN A 160 22.82 -20.80 6.22
C GLN A 160 22.82 -22.29 6.62
N ALA A 161 21.67 -22.84 6.97
CA ALA A 161 21.54 -24.25 7.33
C ALA A 161 21.62 -25.21 6.11
N GLU A 162 21.27 -24.74 4.93
CA GLU A 162 21.37 -25.51 3.68
C GLU A 162 22.77 -25.53 3.06
N ASN A 163 23.68 -24.71 3.53
CA ASN A 163 25.08 -24.68 3.12
C ASN A 163 25.96 -25.48 4.12
#